data_6029b3a4b36d160e7525e2ed3765d95b
#
_entry.id   6029b3a4b36d160e7525e2ed3765d95b
#
_cell.length_a   1.000
_cell.length_b   1.000
_cell.length_c   1.000
_cell.angle_alpha   90.00
_cell.angle_beta   90.00
_cell.angle_gamma   90.00
#
_symmetry.space_group_name_H-M   'P 1'
#
loop_
_entity.id
_entity.type
_entity.pdbx_description
1 polymer ?
#
loop_
_entity_poly.entity_id
_entity_poly.type
_entity_poly.pdbx_seq_one_letter_code
_entity_poly.pdbx_strand_id
1 'polypeptide(L)'
;LRVWVAEQGLHCSVLVGMYAEDGRVQETTAWGVILADAVNHIADALESQGLGPRSDLLRAVIDSFEAEISGPTSDRKGEFVARPA
;
A
#
# COMPACT_ATOMS: atom_id res chain seq x y z
N LEU A 1 2.28 1.22 -8.80
CA LEU A 1 2.73 0.45 -7.63
C LEU A 1 2.52 -1.03 -7.88
N ARG A 2 3.54 -1.77 -7.66
CA ARG A 2 3.49 -3.22 -7.77
C ARG A 2 4.20 -3.83 -6.56
N VAL A 3 3.51 -4.75 -5.89
CA VAL A 3 4.03 -5.42 -4.69
C VAL A 3 3.87 -6.92 -4.86
N TRP A 4 4.93 -7.67 -4.53
CA TRP A 4 4.88 -9.14 -4.58
C TRP A 4 5.83 -9.73 -3.55
N VAL A 5 5.59 -11.00 -3.19
CA VAL A 5 6.42 -11.72 -2.24
C VAL A 5 7.25 -12.76 -3.00
N ALA A 6 8.55 -12.74 -2.80
CA ALA A 6 9.47 -13.71 -3.39
C ALA A 6 10.72 -13.81 -2.51
N GLU A 7 11.36 -14.98 -2.50
CA GLU A 7 12.61 -15.20 -1.76
C GLU A 7 12.51 -14.83 -0.28
N GLN A 8 11.33 -15.07 0.31
CA GLN A 8 11.03 -14.77 1.71
C GLN A 8 11.07 -13.28 2.04
N GLY A 9 11.04 -12.42 1.03
CA GLY A 9 11.01 -10.97 1.20
C GLY A 9 9.86 -10.35 0.45
N LEU A 10 9.55 -9.10 0.78
CA LEU A 10 8.56 -8.32 0.08
C LEU A 10 9.24 -7.45 -0.97
N HIS A 11 8.83 -7.61 -2.21
CA HIS A 11 9.33 -6.80 -3.32
C HIS A 11 8.32 -5.74 -3.68
N CYS A 12 8.80 -4.54 -3.97
CA CYS A 12 7.95 -3.41 -4.30
C CYS A 12 8.57 -2.60 -5.42
N SER A 13 7.76 -2.30 -6.43
CA SER A 13 8.17 -1.43 -7.52
C SER A 13 7.27 -0.22 -7.54
N VAL A 14 7.85 0.97 -7.52
CA VAL A 14 7.12 2.23 -7.36
C VAL A 14 7.55 3.21 -8.44
N LEU A 15 6.58 3.80 -9.11
CA LEU A 15 6.80 4.94 -10.00
C LEU A 15 6.45 6.20 -9.22
N VAL A 16 7.43 7.05 -8.98
CA VAL A 16 7.25 8.28 -8.22
C VAL A 16 7.35 9.50 -9.13
N GLY A 17 6.80 10.60 -8.69
CA GLY A 17 6.83 11.87 -9.43
C GLY A 17 5.71 12.03 -10.43
N MET A 18 4.82 11.06 -10.55
CA MET A 18 3.75 11.10 -11.55
C MET A 18 2.70 12.17 -11.26
N TYR A 19 2.59 12.63 -10.02
CA TYR A 19 1.63 13.65 -9.63
C TYR A 19 2.25 15.03 -9.42
N ALA A 20 3.58 15.11 -9.40
CA ALA A 20 4.28 16.34 -9.07
C ALA A 20 4.05 17.44 -10.10
N GLU A 21 3.90 17.08 -11.37
CA GLU A 21 3.72 18.05 -12.45
C GLU A 21 2.32 18.67 -12.49
N ASP A 22 1.34 18.01 -11.90
CA ASP A 22 -0.03 18.47 -11.94
C ASP A 22 -0.26 19.71 -11.06
N GLY A 23 0.47 19.82 -9.95
CA GLY A 23 0.34 20.93 -9.03
C GLY A 23 -0.94 20.97 -8.23
N ARG A 24 -1.91 20.11 -8.53
CA ARG A 24 -3.21 20.09 -7.85
C ARG A 24 -3.28 19.08 -6.73
N VAL A 25 -2.44 18.04 -6.78
CA VAL A 25 -2.41 16.98 -5.78
C VAL A 25 -0.98 16.79 -5.31
N GLN A 26 -0.78 16.86 -4.01
CA GLN A 26 0.52 16.55 -3.42
C GLN A 26 0.85 15.09 -3.66
N GLU A 27 2.10 14.78 -3.98
CA GLU A 27 2.55 13.40 -4.22
C GLU A 27 2.25 12.51 -3.01
N THR A 28 2.54 13.00 -1.80
CA THR A 28 2.28 12.25 -0.57
C THR A 28 0.80 11.98 -0.35
N THR A 29 -0.06 12.97 -0.66
CA THR A 29 -1.50 12.80 -0.56
C THR A 29 -2.00 11.76 -1.54
N ALA A 30 -1.50 11.80 -2.78
CA ALA A 30 -1.88 10.85 -3.81
C ALA A 30 -1.52 9.41 -3.39
N TRP A 31 -0.32 9.20 -2.88
CA TRP A 31 0.10 7.87 -2.43
C TRP A 31 -0.72 7.39 -1.23
N GLY A 32 -1.06 8.29 -0.31
CA GLY A 32 -1.94 7.95 0.81
C GLY A 32 -3.30 7.48 0.35
N VAL A 33 -3.89 8.16 -0.64
CA VAL A 33 -5.19 7.78 -1.21
C VAL A 33 -5.11 6.43 -1.91
N ILE A 34 -4.07 6.22 -2.72
CA ILE A 34 -3.87 4.94 -3.43
C ILE A 34 -3.78 3.78 -2.43
N LEU A 35 -2.99 3.95 -1.38
CA LEU A 35 -2.83 2.91 -0.37
C LEU A 35 -4.13 2.68 0.42
N ALA A 36 -4.86 3.76 0.73
CA ALA A 36 -6.15 3.64 1.42
C ALA A 36 -7.18 2.90 0.56
N ASP A 37 -7.21 3.18 -0.74
CA ASP A 37 -8.11 2.47 -1.66
C ASP A 37 -7.74 0.99 -1.72
N ALA A 38 -6.45 0.67 -1.74
CA ALA A 38 -5.99 -0.72 -1.72
C ALA A 38 -6.43 -1.43 -0.44
N VAL A 39 -6.29 -0.78 0.72
CA VAL A 39 -6.71 -1.34 2.01
C VAL A 39 -8.21 -1.58 2.04
N ASN A 40 -9.00 -0.63 1.56
CA ASN A 40 -10.46 -0.79 1.48
C ASN A 40 -10.84 -1.96 0.57
N HIS A 41 -10.18 -2.08 -0.56
CA HIS A 41 -10.44 -3.17 -1.51
C HIS A 41 -10.09 -4.54 -0.91
N ILE A 42 -8.99 -4.60 -0.16
CA ILE A 42 -8.59 -5.82 0.56
C ILE A 42 -9.65 -6.21 1.59
N ALA A 43 -10.16 -5.25 2.36
CA ALA A 43 -11.20 -5.52 3.34
C ALA A 43 -12.45 -6.07 2.69
N ASP A 44 -12.86 -5.50 1.55
CA ASP A 44 -14.01 -5.99 0.78
C ASP A 44 -13.78 -7.44 0.31
N ALA A 45 -12.59 -7.74 -0.19
CA ALA A 45 -12.24 -9.07 -0.66
C ALA A 45 -12.25 -10.10 0.48
N LEU A 46 -11.70 -9.73 1.63
CA LEU A 46 -11.69 -10.62 2.80
C LEU A 46 -13.11 -10.89 3.30
N GLU A 47 -13.96 -9.88 3.34
CA GLU A 47 -15.37 -10.06 3.71
C GLU A 47 -16.06 -10.99 2.73
N SER A 48 -15.82 -10.85 1.44
CA SER A 48 -16.45 -11.69 0.42
C SER A 48 -16.02 -13.15 0.54
N GLN A 49 -14.86 -13.40 1.16
CA GLN A 49 -14.39 -14.77 1.43
C GLN A 49 -14.91 -15.32 2.76
N GLY A 50 -15.74 -14.57 3.46
CA GLY A 50 -16.38 -15.03 4.70
C GLY A 50 -15.49 -15.00 5.93
N LEU A 51 -14.45 -14.15 5.93
CA LEU A 51 -13.48 -14.11 7.03
C LEU A 51 -13.95 -13.25 8.21
N GLY A 52 -15.06 -12.56 8.07
CA GLY A 52 -15.65 -11.78 9.15
C GLY A 52 -16.32 -10.51 8.67
N PRO A 53 -16.84 -9.69 9.59
CA PRO A 53 -17.42 -8.40 9.25
C PRO A 53 -16.37 -7.44 8.71
N ARG A 54 -16.74 -6.66 7.71
CA ARG A 54 -15.81 -5.73 7.05
C ARG A 54 -15.11 -4.78 8.01
N SER A 55 -15.85 -4.23 8.97
CA SER A 55 -15.28 -3.27 9.91
C SER A 55 -14.18 -3.88 10.78
N ASP A 56 -14.35 -5.12 11.21
CA ASP A 56 -13.35 -5.83 12.01
C ASP A 56 -12.12 -6.15 11.15
N LEU A 57 -12.34 -6.60 9.91
CA LEU A 57 -11.26 -6.92 8.98
C LEU A 57 -10.46 -5.68 8.62
N LEU A 58 -11.15 -4.58 8.35
CA LEU A 58 -10.50 -3.30 8.03
C LEU A 58 -9.64 -2.84 9.20
N ARG A 59 -10.17 -2.89 10.43
CA ARG A 59 -9.41 -2.49 11.62
C ARG A 59 -8.18 -3.36 11.80
N ALA A 60 -8.30 -4.67 11.61
CA ALA A 60 -7.17 -5.60 11.76
C ALA A 60 -6.08 -5.31 10.72
N VAL A 61 -6.47 -5.01 9.48
CA VAL A 61 -5.50 -4.67 8.43
C VAL A 61 -4.78 -3.35 8.78
N ILE A 62 -5.53 -2.35 9.22
CA ILE A 62 -4.95 -1.05 9.59
C ILE A 62 -3.98 -1.21 10.76
N ASP A 63 -4.35 -1.97 11.79
CA ASP A 63 -3.49 -2.19 12.95
C ASP A 63 -2.18 -2.88 12.55
N SER A 64 -2.26 -3.90 11.69
CA SER A 64 -1.07 -4.57 11.16
C SER A 64 -0.21 -3.64 10.32
N PHE A 65 -0.85 -2.80 9.51
CA PHE A 65 -0.17 -1.80 8.68
C PHE A 65 0.61 -0.82 9.56
N GLU A 66 -0.02 -0.28 10.59
CA GLU A 66 0.62 0.67 11.50
C GLU A 66 1.80 0.03 12.23
N ALA A 67 1.64 -1.21 12.68
CA ALA A 67 2.71 -1.95 13.35
C ALA A 67 3.91 -2.14 12.41
N GLU A 68 3.66 -2.51 11.16
CA GLU A 68 4.72 -2.71 10.16
C GLU A 68 5.42 -1.40 9.78
N ILE A 69 4.70 -0.29 9.73
CA ILE A 69 5.31 1.03 9.49
C ILE A 69 6.33 1.34 10.59
N SER A 70 5.99 1.04 11.84
CA SER A 70 6.82 1.35 13.00
C SER A 70 7.94 0.34 13.24
N GLY A 71 7.73 -0.93 12.87
CA GLY A 71 8.71 -2.00 13.09
C GLY A 71 8.61 -3.07 12.02
N PRO A 72 9.21 -2.84 10.84
CA PRO A 72 9.10 -3.79 9.73
C PRO A 72 9.62 -5.17 10.09
N THR A 73 8.86 -6.20 9.73
CA THR A 73 9.25 -7.60 9.93
C THR A 73 9.81 -8.24 8.65
N SER A 74 9.68 -7.54 7.52
CA SER A 74 10.14 -8.02 6.22
C SER A 74 11.11 -7.04 5.61
N ASP A 75 12.12 -7.56 4.91
CA ASP A 75 13.00 -6.71 4.10
C ASP A 75 12.22 -6.20 2.88
N ARG A 76 12.46 -4.94 2.56
CA ARG A 76 11.87 -4.33 1.36
C ARG A 76 12.91 -4.37 0.25
N LYS A 77 12.50 -4.93 -0.88
CA LYS A 77 13.34 -4.99 -2.08
C LYS A 77 12.55 -4.45 -3.25
N GLY A 78 13.25 -3.98 -4.26
CA GLY A 78 12.62 -3.45 -5.44
C GLY A 78 13.35 -2.25 -5.96
N GLU A 79 12.64 -1.43 -6.72
CA GLU A 79 13.26 -0.31 -7.39
C GLU A 79 12.37 0.92 -7.33
N PHE A 80 13.02 2.06 -7.49
CA PHE A 80 12.34 3.33 -7.66
C PHE A 80 12.51 3.77 -9.10
N VAL A 81 11.41 4.17 -9.71
CA VAL A 81 11.46 4.78 -11.04
C VAL A 81 10.95 6.20 -10.89
N ALA A 82 11.85 7.16 -11.11
CA ALA A 82 11.51 8.58 -11.05
C ALA A 82 11.08 9.05 -12.43
N ARG A 83 9.95 9.74 -12.50
CA ARG A 83 9.51 10.33 -13.75
C ARG A 83 10.34 11.59 -14.02
N PRO A 84 10.95 11.71 -15.22
CA PRO A 84 11.71 12.91 -15.55
C PRO A 84 10.84 14.15 -15.49
N ALA A 85 11.41 15.22 -15.00
CA ALA A 85 10.73 16.51 -14.93
C ALA A 85 10.52 17.12 -16.33
#